data_370c12539a3b4dba20fa4bac0c7fdcf5
#
_entry.id   370c12539a3b4dba20fa4bac0c7fdcf5
#
_cell.length_a   1.000
_cell.length_b   1.000
_cell.length_c   1.000
_cell.angle_alpha   90.00
_cell.angle_beta   90.00
_cell.angle_gamma   90.00
#
_symmetry.space_group_name_H-M   'P 1'
#
loop_
_entity.id
_entity.type
_entity.pdbx_description
1 polymer ?
#
loop_
_entity_poly.entity_id
_entity_poly.type
_entity_poly.pdbx_seq_one_letter_code
_entity_poly.pdbx_strand_id
1 'polypeptide(L)'
;MTKTELFLQLAQPDQNGCSRWINTSEFVGEYAELKFGNGASWARKESTLAKKYKIEFDKTITSGNGIDRIRLVGFNDGDYSQHIRADIKREISSRRCVVLGTSKPEVDHKNGMKNEGRVMRNEDQRLSDFQPLSKAANDAKRQYCKECRRTGIRYDAKKLGYPMSYYAGSSTHNMEEDACVGCYWYDPLEFKKHLTKKD
;
A
#
# COMPACT_ATOMS: atom_id res chain seq x y z
N MET A 1 -20.40 15.49 -18.38
CA MET A 1 -19.23 15.81 -17.52
C MET A 1 -19.25 14.86 -16.33
N THR A 2 -18.13 14.24 -15.97
CA THR A 2 -18.05 13.41 -14.77
C THR A 2 -18.00 14.27 -13.50
N LYS A 3 -18.38 13.71 -12.34
CA LYS A 3 -18.29 14.46 -11.06
C LYS A 3 -16.85 14.91 -10.74
N THR A 4 -15.85 14.17 -11.18
CA THR A 4 -14.44 14.57 -11.06
C THR A 4 -14.14 15.81 -11.88
N GLU A 5 -14.54 15.85 -13.14
CA GLU A 5 -14.35 17.03 -14.01
C GLU A 5 -15.09 18.24 -13.48
N LEU A 6 -16.33 18.02 -13.04
CA LEU A 6 -17.17 19.07 -12.47
C LEU A 6 -16.56 19.67 -11.19
N PHE A 7 -16.01 18.82 -10.30
CA PHE A 7 -15.30 19.29 -9.13
C PHE A 7 -14.01 20.05 -9.47
N LEU A 8 -13.23 19.57 -10.42
CA LEU A 8 -12.00 20.26 -10.86
C LEU A 8 -12.29 21.61 -11.49
N GLN A 9 -13.42 21.76 -12.20
CA GLN A 9 -13.87 23.04 -12.71
C GLN A 9 -14.19 24.03 -11.57
N LEU A 10 -14.83 23.57 -10.50
CA LEU A 10 -15.14 24.40 -9.32
C LEU A 10 -13.89 24.69 -8.48
N ALA A 11 -13.05 23.70 -8.29
CA ALA A 11 -11.89 23.76 -7.40
C ALA A 11 -10.71 24.53 -7.99
N GLN A 12 -10.57 24.53 -9.33
CA GLN A 12 -9.49 25.21 -10.09
C GLN A 12 -8.11 25.02 -9.45
N PRO A 13 -7.62 23.78 -9.33
CA PRO A 13 -6.34 23.53 -8.70
C PRO A 13 -5.20 24.21 -9.47
N ASP A 14 -4.22 24.72 -8.73
CA ASP A 14 -3.00 25.31 -9.27
C ASP A 14 -2.08 24.28 -9.94
N GLN A 15 -0.92 24.73 -10.42
CA GLN A 15 0.09 23.89 -11.07
C GLN A 15 0.67 22.80 -10.14
N ASN A 16 0.54 22.94 -8.83
CA ASN A 16 0.95 21.95 -7.83
C ASN A 16 -0.19 20.99 -7.44
N GLY A 17 -1.38 21.15 -8.05
CA GLY A 17 -2.56 20.37 -7.73
C GLY A 17 -3.25 20.78 -6.43
N CYS A 18 -2.98 21.97 -5.91
CA CYS A 18 -3.61 22.49 -4.70
C CYS A 18 -4.81 23.38 -5.05
N SER A 19 -5.88 23.30 -4.24
CA SER A 19 -7.06 24.17 -4.40
C SER A 19 -7.36 24.94 -3.11
N ARG A 20 -8.20 25.96 -3.25
CA ARG A 20 -8.87 26.56 -2.09
C ARG A 20 -9.78 25.55 -1.39
N TRP A 21 -10.21 25.85 -0.20
CA TRP A 21 -11.34 25.15 0.42
C TRP A 21 -12.63 25.43 -0.35
N ILE A 22 -13.33 24.37 -0.73
CA ILE A 22 -14.65 24.39 -1.35
C ILE A 22 -15.66 24.00 -0.28
N ASN A 23 -16.56 24.90 0.06
CA ASN A 23 -17.63 24.60 1.01
C ASN A 23 -18.70 23.72 0.34
N THR A 24 -19.30 22.80 1.08
CA THR A 24 -20.39 21.97 0.54
C THR A 24 -21.62 22.78 0.15
N SER A 25 -21.78 24.00 0.70
CA SER A 25 -22.81 24.96 0.29
C SER A 25 -22.66 25.49 -1.14
N GLU A 26 -21.43 25.36 -1.73
CA GLU A 26 -21.17 25.72 -3.12
C GLU A 26 -21.66 24.65 -4.13
N PHE A 27 -22.07 23.48 -3.64
CA PHE A 27 -22.60 22.40 -4.49
C PHE A 27 -24.07 22.69 -4.86
N VAL A 28 -24.28 23.77 -5.61
CA VAL A 28 -25.61 24.23 -6.07
C VAL A 28 -25.57 24.53 -7.57
N GLY A 29 -26.72 24.70 -8.19
CA GLY A 29 -26.81 24.98 -9.63
C GLY A 29 -26.13 23.84 -10.46
N GLU A 30 -25.22 24.23 -11.30
CA GLU A 30 -24.45 23.28 -12.14
C GLU A 30 -23.61 22.28 -11.31
N TYR A 31 -23.21 22.65 -10.07
CA TYR A 31 -22.44 21.79 -9.15
C TYR A 31 -23.29 20.94 -8.21
N ALA A 32 -24.62 20.97 -8.36
CA ALA A 32 -25.53 20.25 -7.45
C ALA A 32 -25.30 18.74 -7.40
N GLU A 33 -24.78 18.15 -8.48
CA GLU A 33 -24.43 16.71 -8.53
C GLU A 33 -23.25 16.34 -7.61
N LEU A 34 -22.46 17.32 -7.16
CA LEU A 34 -21.35 17.11 -6.22
C LEU A 34 -21.82 16.94 -4.78
N LYS A 35 -23.10 17.24 -4.46
CA LYS A 35 -23.63 17.06 -3.10
C LYS A 35 -23.26 15.68 -2.57
N PHE A 36 -22.72 15.67 -1.36
CA PHE A 36 -22.40 14.44 -0.67
C PHE A 36 -23.70 13.75 -0.28
N GLY A 37 -24.08 12.73 -1.07
CA GLY A 37 -25.05 11.72 -0.66
C GLY A 37 -24.39 10.70 0.28
N ASN A 38 -25.03 9.53 0.47
CA ASN A 38 -24.48 8.47 1.29
C ASN A 38 -23.03 8.11 0.89
N GLY A 39 -22.09 8.88 1.45
CA GLY A 39 -20.66 8.58 1.50
C GLY A 39 -19.77 9.17 0.40
N ALA A 40 -20.08 10.31 -0.21
CA ALA A 40 -19.15 11.08 -1.07
C ALA A 40 -18.38 10.21 -2.11
N SER A 41 -19.07 9.33 -2.84
CA SER A 41 -18.46 8.27 -3.67
C SER A 41 -17.42 8.77 -4.68
N TRP A 42 -17.61 9.99 -5.23
CA TRP A 42 -16.71 10.59 -6.22
C TRP A 42 -15.41 11.17 -5.61
N ALA A 43 -15.35 11.34 -4.29
CA ALA A 43 -14.18 11.83 -3.55
C ALA A 43 -13.59 10.78 -2.58
N ARG A 44 -14.07 9.53 -2.61
CA ARG A 44 -13.53 8.44 -1.80
C ARG A 44 -12.14 8.01 -2.30
N LYS A 45 -11.39 7.33 -1.44
CA LYS A 45 -10.04 6.83 -1.69
C LYS A 45 -9.87 6.10 -3.03
N GLU A 46 -10.91 5.38 -3.49
CA GLU A 46 -10.86 4.62 -4.75
C GLU A 46 -11.40 5.41 -5.97
N SER A 47 -11.81 6.66 -5.77
CA SER A 47 -12.34 7.49 -6.86
C SER A 47 -11.24 7.97 -7.81
N THR A 48 -11.62 8.31 -9.03
CA THR A 48 -10.72 8.90 -10.03
C THR A 48 -10.05 10.19 -9.51
N LEU A 49 -10.79 11.01 -8.73
CA LEU A 49 -10.25 12.22 -8.13
C LEU A 49 -9.17 11.90 -7.10
N ALA A 50 -9.45 10.99 -6.16
CA ALA A 50 -8.53 10.61 -5.10
C ALA A 50 -7.30 9.83 -5.61
N LYS A 51 -7.40 9.18 -6.76
CA LYS A 51 -6.23 8.57 -7.43
C LYS A 51 -5.26 9.61 -7.98
N LYS A 52 -5.76 10.77 -8.39
CA LYS A 52 -4.94 11.83 -9.01
C LYS A 52 -4.49 12.90 -8.00
N TYR A 53 -5.30 13.18 -6.98
CA TYR A 53 -5.06 14.26 -6.02
C TYR A 53 -5.13 13.76 -4.59
N LYS A 54 -4.30 14.36 -3.71
CA LYS A 54 -4.45 14.26 -2.26
C LYS A 54 -5.65 15.12 -1.85
N ILE A 55 -6.63 14.52 -1.17
CA ILE A 55 -7.88 15.17 -0.78
C ILE A 55 -7.90 15.35 0.72
N GLU A 56 -8.25 16.54 1.16
CA GLU A 56 -8.46 16.85 2.57
C GLU A 56 -9.92 17.26 2.79
N PHE A 57 -10.51 16.72 3.87
CA PHE A 57 -11.88 17.02 4.30
C PHE A 57 -11.86 17.72 5.65
N ASP A 58 -12.68 18.74 5.79
CA ASP A 58 -12.97 19.36 7.08
C ASP A 58 -14.40 19.02 7.51
N LYS A 59 -14.56 18.66 8.78
CA LYS A 59 -15.82 18.25 9.41
C LYS A 59 -16.06 19.01 10.73
N THR A 60 -15.35 20.10 10.95
CA THR A 60 -15.31 20.76 12.26
C THR A 60 -16.25 21.94 12.38
N ILE A 61 -16.91 22.36 11.29
CA ILE A 61 -17.73 23.59 11.25
C ILE A 61 -19.16 23.31 11.73
N THR A 62 -19.75 22.18 11.27
CA THR A 62 -21.10 21.79 11.68
C THR A 62 -21.06 20.61 12.66
N SER A 63 -22.03 20.58 13.58
CA SER A 63 -22.16 19.44 14.49
C SER A 63 -22.60 18.19 13.74
N GLY A 64 -21.88 17.08 13.94
CA GLY A 64 -22.15 15.79 13.29
C GLY A 64 -20.97 15.25 12.49
N ASN A 65 -21.20 14.20 11.70
CA ASN A 65 -20.17 13.55 10.88
C ASN A 65 -20.17 14.02 9.41
N GLY A 66 -20.88 15.11 9.09
CA GLY A 66 -20.95 15.69 7.76
C GLY A 66 -19.60 16.27 7.33
N ILE A 67 -19.34 16.31 6.03
CA ILE A 67 -18.22 17.04 5.45
C ILE A 67 -18.69 18.46 5.21
N ASP A 68 -18.01 19.44 5.80
CA ASP A 68 -18.32 20.85 5.65
C ASP A 68 -17.65 21.46 4.41
N ARG A 69 -16.38 21.07 4.18
CA ARG A 69 -15.61 21.54 3.04
C ARG A 69 -14.56 20.53 2.62
N ILE A 70 -14.10 20.67 1.39
CA ILE A 70 -13.12 19.80 0.74
C ILE A 70 -12.09 20.65 0.02
N ARG A 71 -10.83 20.22 -0.01
CA ARG A 71 -9.79 20.80 -0.86
C ARG A 71 -8.85 19.72 -1.43
N LEU A 72 -8.12 20.12 -2.46
CA LEU A 72 -6.97 19.40 -2.98
C LEU A 72 -5.70 19.98 -2.37
N VAL A 73 -4.79 19.11 -1.92
CA VAL A 73 -3.53 19.52 -1.27
C VAL A 73 -2.30 19.00 -2.04
N GLY A 74 -2.45 18.86 -3.35
CA GLY A 74 -1.40 18.42 -4.25
C GLY A 74 -1.79 17.19 -5.06
N PHE A 75 -0.93 16.84 -5.99
CA PHE A 75 -1.08 15.58 -6.71
C PHE A 75 -0.71 14.40 -5.81
N ASN A 76 -1.36 13.27 -6.04
CA ASN A 76 -0.82 12.02 -5.59
C ASN A 76 0.40 11.73 -6.46
N ASP A 77 1.57 11.68 -5.84
CA ASP A 77 2.84 11.37 -6.49
C ASP A 77 2.85 9.89 -6.89
N GLY A 78 2.43 9.62 -8.09
CA GLY A 78 2.42 8.30 -8.69
C GLY A 78 1.04 7.69 -8.81
N ASP A 79 0.90 6.93 -9.86
CA ASP A 79 -0.21 6.00 -10.07
C ASP A 79 -0.10 4.91 -8.99
N TYR A 80 -0.69 5.16 -7.83
CA TYR A 80 -0.75 4.22 -6.71
C TYR A 80 -1.68 3.05 -7.05
N SER A 81 -1.46 2.45 -8.20
CA SER A 81 -2.07 1.20 -8.50
C SER A 81 -1.43 0.15 -7.59
N GLN A 82 -2.16 -0.31 -6.59
CA GLN A 82 -1.81 -1.52 -5.82
C GLN A 82 -1.86 -2.76 -6.75
N HIS A 83 -1.87 -2.55 -8.05
CA HIS A 83 -1.94 -3.60 -9.04
C HIS A 83 -0.53 -4.12 -9.30
N ILE A 84 -0.30 -5.32 -8.83
CA ILE A 84 0.87 -6.09 -9.26
C ILE A 84 0.69 -6.38 -10.75
N ARG A 85 1.71 -6.13 -11.53
CA ARG A 85 1.74 -6.40 -12.99
C ARG A 85 1.22 -7.80 -13.28
N ALA A 86 0.42 -7.92 -14.35
CA ALA A 86 -0.26 -9.17 -14.70
C ALA A 86 0.70 -10.32 -15.00
N ASP A 87 1.86 -10.02 -15.61
CA ASP A 87 2.93 -11.00 -15.87
C ASP A 87 3.55 -11.53 -14.57
N ILE A 88 3.89 -10.64 -13.63
CA ILE A 88 4.40 -11.01 -12.29
C ILE A 88 3.36 -11.83 -11.54
N LYS A 89 2.09 -11.37 -11.53
CA LYS A 89 1.01 -12.10 -10.86
C LYS A 89 0.85 -13.51 -11.42
N ARG A 90 0.85 -13.68 -12.74
CA ARG A 90 0.74 -14.98 -13.40
C ARG A 90 1.91 -15.89 -13.03
N GLU A 91 3.13 -15.38 -13.10
CA GLU A 91 4.35 -16.13 -12.78
C GLU A 91 4.37 -16.57 -11.31
N ILE A 92 4.14 -15.66 -10.36
CA ILE A 92 4.14 -15.99 -8.93
C ILE A 92 2.99 -16.94 -8.59
N SER A 93 1.80 -16.76 -9.16
CA SER A 93 0.64 -17.62 -8.88
C SER A 93 0.77 -19.04 -9.44
N SER A 94 1.67 -19.27 -10.42
CA SER A 94 1.99 -20.60 -10.95
C SER A 94 2.88 -21.43 -10.01
N ARG A 95 3.53 -20.77 -9.05
CA ARG A 95 4.46 -21.40 -8.11
C ARG A 95 3.73 -21.99 -6.91
N ARG A 96 4.47 -22.66 -6.03
CA ARG A 96 3.98 -23.12 -4.72
C ARG A 96 4.36 -22.14 -3.63
N CYS A 97 3.56 -22.08 -2.55
CA CYS A 97 3.90 -21.31 -1.36
C CYS A 97 5.30 -21.69 -0.85
N VAL A 98 6.18 -20.70 -0.71
CA VAL A 98 7.58 -20.90 -0.28
C VAL A 98 7.72 -21.32 1.19
N VAL A 99 6.66 -21.16 1.97
CA VAL A 99 6.61 -21.55 3.39
C VAL A 99 5.97 -22.93 3.57
N LEU A 100 4.77 -23.14 3.02
CA LEU A 100 3.96 -24.33 3.26
C LEU A 100 3.94 -25.34 2.09
N GLY A 101 4.52 -25.00 0.93
CA GLY A 101 4.53 -25.87 -0.26
C GLY A 101 3.16 -26.06 -0.93
N THR A 102 2.11 -25.40 -0.46
CA THR A 102 0.74 -25.53 -0.99
C THR A 102 0.58 -24.85 -2.35
N SER A 103 -0.37 -25.33 -3.15
CA SER A 103 -0.76 -24.72 -4.43
C SER A 103 -1.63 -23.47 -4.23
N LYS A 104 -1.85 -22.69 -5.31
CA LYS A 104 -2.68 -21.48 -5.34
C LYS A 104 -2.26 -20.42 -4.32
N PRO A 105 -1.00 -19.96 -4.36
CA PRO A 105 -0.54 -18.90 -3.47
C PRO A 105 -1.13 -17.55 -3.85
N GLU A 106 -1.15 -16.65 -2.88
CA GLU A 106 -1.27 -15.20 -3.08
C GLU A 106 0.09 -14.62 -3.46
N VAL A 107 0.09 -13.49 -4.19
CA VAL A 107 1.31 -12.73 -4.47
C VAL A 107 1.55 -11.76 -3.33
N ASP A 108 2.67 -11.91 -2.66
CA ASP A 108 3.06 -11.11 -1.51
C ASP A 108 4.30 -10.28 -1.80
N HIS A 109 4.33 -9.03 -1.29
CA HIS A 109 5.51 -8.18 -1.33
C HIS A 109 6.54 -8.64 -0.29
N LYS A 110 7.77 -8.94 -0.71
CA LYS A 110 8.79 -9.47 0.21
C LYS A 110 9.05 -8.57 1.42
N ASN A 111 9.12 -7.26 1.23
CA ASN A 111 9.34 -6.28 2.32
C ASN A 111 8.08 -6.02 3.18
N GLY A 112 6.94 -6.58 2.84
CA GLY A 112 5.68 -6.35 3.55
C GLY A 112 5.13 -4.94 3.46
N MET A 113 5.72 -4.07 2.63
CA MET A 113 5.31 -2.67 2.43
C MET A 113 4.53 -2.53 1.13
N LYS A 114 3.22 -2.31 1.25
CA LYS A 114 2.34 -2.08 0.10
C LYS A 114 2.48 -0.68 -0.50
N ASN A 115 3.06 0.25 0.25
CA ASN A 115 3.10 1.69 -0.05
C ASN A 115 4.53 2.18 -0.31
N GLU A 116 5.43 1.32 -0.71
CA GLU A 116 6.77 1.73 -1.11
C GLU A 116 6.72 2.28 -2.54
N GLY A 117 7.20 3.52 -2.73
CA GLY A 117 7.06 4.25 -3.99
C GLY A 117 7.58 3.51 -5.22
N ARG A 118 8.66 2.72 -5.08
CA ARG A 118 9.23 1.93 -6.17
C ARG A 118 8.30 0.78 -6.61
N VAL A 119 7.76 0.03 -5.65
CA VAL A 119 6.91 -1.15 -5.95
C VAL A 119 5.49 -0.74 -6.38
N MET A 120 5.13 0.53 -6.14
CA MET A 120 3.82 1.06 -6.50
C MET A 120 3.72 1.45 -7.97
N ARG A 121 4.83 1.71 -8.65
CA ARG A 121 4.86 1.98 -10.09
C ARG A 121 5.01 0.67 -10.85
N ASN A 122 4.11 0.41 -11.80
CA ASN A 122 4.12 -0.83 -12.57
C ASN A 122 5.45 -1.05 -13.32
N GLU A 123 6.04 0.02 -13.87
CA GLU A 123 7.31 -0.04 -14.59
C GLU A 123 8.49 -0.42 -13.70
N ASP A 124 8.45 -0.09 -12.42
CA ASP A 124 9.54 -0.33 -11.47
C ASP A 124 9.44 -1.68 -10.76
N GLN A 125 8.29 -2.36 -10.87
CA GLN A 125 8.07 -3.68 -10.26
C GLN A 125 8.98 -4.74 -10.89
N ARG A 126 9.68 -5.49 -10.05
CA ARG A 126 10.50 -6.64 -10.45
C ARG A 126 9.92 -7.93 -9.85
N LEU A 127 10.07 -9.03 -10.57
CA LEU A 127 9.64 -10.36 -10.07
C LEU A 127 10.28 -10.69 -8.71
N SER A 128 11.50 -10.23 -8.49
CA SER A 128 12.26 -10.40 -7.25
C SER A 128 11.65 -9.71 -6.03
N ASP A 129 10.77 -8.73 -6.23
CA ASP A 129 10.11 -7.98 -5.15
C ASP A 129 8.96 -8.78 -4.53
N PHE A 130 8.55 -9.86 -5.19
CA PHE A 130 7.38 -10.63 -4.81
C PHE A 130 7.72 -12.10 -4.50
N GLN A 131 6.82 -12.73 -3.76
CA GLN A 131 6.91 -14.14 -3.41
C GLN A 131 5.54 -14.80 -3.34
N PRO A 132 5.46 -16.14 -3.60
CA PRO A 132 4.22 -16.88 -3.46
C PRO A 132 4.02 -17.30 -2.00
N LEU A 133 2.99 -16.81 -1.34
CA LEU A 133 2.58 -17.24 -0.01
C LEU A 133 1.15 -17.79 -0.03
N SER A 134 0.90 -18.88 0.66
CA SER A 134 -0.49 -19.26 0.96
C SER A 134 -1.15 -18.18 1.81
N LYS A 135 -2.48 -18.12 1.79
CA LYS A 135 -3.22 -17.15 2.61
C LYS A 135 -2.78 -17.20 4.09
N ALA A 136 -2.64 -18.39 4.66
CA ALA A 136 -2.23 -18.57 6.05
C ALA A 136 -0.81 -18.02 6.32
N ALA A 137 0.15 -18.31 5.41
CA ALA A 137 1.51 -17.79 5.54
C ALA A 137 1.57 -16.27 5.35
N ASN A 138 0.75 -15.72 4.45
CA ASN A 138 0.66 -14.28 4.22
C ASN A 138 0.05 -13.55 5.41
N ASP A 139 -0.99 -14.11 6.02
CA ASP A 139 -1.61 -13.54 7.23
C ASP A 139 -0.64 -13.57 8.42
N ALA A 140 0.11 -14.64 8.62
CA ALA A 140 1.16 -14.72 9.63
C ALA A 140 2.25 -13.68 9.39
N LYS A 141 2.78 -13.59 8.16
CA LYS A 141 3.77 -12.57 7.79
C LYS A 141 3.27 -11.15 8.09
N ARG A 142 2.02 -10.83 7.73
CA ARG A 142 1.43 -9.50 7.99
C ARG A 142 1.46 -9.15 9.47
N GLN A 143 1.13 -10.09 10.35
CA GLN A 143 1.16 -9.88 11.80
C GLN A 143 2.59 -9.59 12.27
N TYR A 144 3.57 -10.39 11.87
CA TYR A 144 4.97 -10.20 12.25
C TYR A 144 5.56 -8.91 11.67
N CYS A 145 5.29 -8.59 10.41
CA CYS A 145 5.75 -7.34 9.82
C CYS A 145 5.10 -6.10 10.47
N LYS A 146 3.83 -6.19 10.89
CA LYS A 146 3.16 -5.13 11.67
C LYS A 146 3.86 -4.91 13.01
N GLU A 147 4.16 -5.99 13.72
CA GLU A 147 4.87 -5.94 14.99
C GLU A 147 6.30 -5.40 14.83
N CYS A 148 7.03 -5.87 13.81
CA CYS A 148 8.36 -5.39 13.48
C CYS A 148 8.37 -3.85 13.27
N ARG A 149 7.45 -3.32 12.48
CA ARG A 149 7.33 -1.87 12.27
C ARG A 149 6.95 -1.10 13.54
N ARG A 150 6.13 -1.70 14.40
CA ARG A 150 5.71 -1.08 15.66
C ARG A 150 6.84 -1.01 16.70
N THR A 151 7.67 -2.05 16.76
CA THR A 151 8.69 -2.20 17.80
C THR A 151 10.10 -1.82 17.34
N GLY A 152 10.34 -1.72 16.03
CA GLY A 152 11.68 -1.63 15.46
C GLY A 152 12.51 -2.91 15.60
N ILE A 153 11.88 -4.05 15.99
CA ILE A 153 12.56 -5.33 16.18
C ILE A 153 12.14 -6.33 15.12
N ARG A 154 13.10 -6.88 14.40
CA ARG A 154 12.88 -7.88 13.34
C ARG A 154 12.41 -9.21 13.93
N TYR A 155 11.65 -9.96 13.12
CA TYR A 155 11.18 -11.29 13.51
C TYR A 155 12.33 -12.27 13.69
N ASP A 156 12.46 -12.86 14.85
CA ASP A 156 13.49 -13.89 15.15
C ASP A 156 13.04 -15.27 14.64
N ALA A 157 13.73 -15.78 13.60
CA ALA A 157 13.41 -17.06 13.00
C ALA A 157 13.69 -18.28 13.91
N LYS A 158 14.43 -18.10 15.01
CA LYS A 158 14.58 -19.16 16.05
C LYS A 158 13.24 -19.57 16.65
N LYS A 159 12.23 -18.66 16.64
CA LYS A 159 10.86 -18.99 17.05
C LYS A 159 10.16 -20.02 16.15
N LEU A 160 10.68 -20.23 14.93
CA LEU A 160 10.24 -21.30 14.02
C LEU A 160 11.15 -22.55 14.08
N GLY A 161 12.08 -22.60 15.02
CA GLY A 161 13.03 -23.71 15.17
C GLY A 161 14.27 -23.62 14.27
N TYR A 162 14.50 -22.49 13.59
CA TYR A 162 15.72 -22.31 12.82
C TYR A 162 16.94 -22.03 13.71
N PRO A 163 18.16 -22.43 13.33
CA PRO A 163 19.36 -22.23 14.15
C PRO A 163 19.83 -20.78 14.23
N MET A 164 19.38 -19.93 13.30
CA MET A 164 19.74 -18.50 13.23
C MET A 164 18.51 -17.61 13.23
N SER A 165 18.65 -16.38 13.72
CA SER A 165 17.59 -15.37 13.69
C SER A 165 17.45 -14.72 12.33
N TYR A 166 18.58 -14.36 11.72
CA TYR A 166 18.71 -13.68 10.43
C TYR A 166 19.94 -14.26 9.71
N TYR A 167 19.91 -14.27 8.35
CA TYR A 167 21.14 -14.59 7.60
C TYR A 167 21.96 -13.33 7.24
N ALA A 168 21.35 -12.13 7.37
CA ALA A 168 22.00 -10.84 7.16
C ALA A 168 21.32 -9.75 8.01
N GLY A 169 22.08 -8.70 8.29
CA GLY A 169 21.61 -7.55 9.09
C GLY A 169 21.51 -7.85 10.59
N SER A 170 20.89 -6.91 11.33
CA SER A 170 20.78 -6.95 12.79
C SER A 170 19.35 -7.27 13.26
N SER A 171 19.12 -7.30 14.56
CA SER A 171 17.79 -7.45 15.16
C SER A 171 16.90 -6.21 14.98
N THR A 172 17.47 -5.05 14.65
CA THR A 172 16.73 -3.80 14.49
C THR A 172 16.24 -3.60 13.07
N HIS A 173 15.07 -2.98 12.93
CA HIS A 173 14.47 -2.55 11.68
C HIS A 173 14.52 -1.02 11.61
N ASN A 174 15.29 -0.48 10.69
CA ASN A 174 15.56 0.95 10.57
C ASN A 174 14.72 1.68 9.51
N MET A 175 13.69 1.05 8.96
CA MET A 175 12.81 1.60 7.91
C MET A 175 13.53 1.92 6.57
N GLU A 176 14.77 1.51 6.39
CA GLU A 176 15.49 1.62 5.11
C GLU A 176 15.02 0.54 4.11
N GLU A 177 15.33 0.75 2.82
CA GLU A 177 14.86 -0.13 1.75
C GLU A 177 15.25 -1.60 1.93
N ASP A 178 16.45 -1.86 2.44
CA ASP A 178 17.00 -3.21 2.68
C ASP A 178 16.92 -3.68 4.13
N ALA A 179 16.24 -2.94 4.99
CA ALA A 179 16.10 -3.29 6.40
C ALA A 179 15.49 -4.70 6.63
N CYS A 180 14.77 -5.23 5.66
CA CYS A 180 14.17 -6.56 5.72
C CYS A 180 15.09 -7.68 5.20
N VAL A 181 16.18 -7.36 4.49
CA VAL A 181 17.09 -8.37 3.94
C VAL A 181 17.65 -9.23 5.08
N GLY A 182 17.68 -10.55 4.88
CA GLY A 182 18.10 -11.51 5.91
C GLY A 182 17.02 -11.99 6.86
N CYS A 183 15.86 -11.33 6.90
CA CYS A 183 14.71 -11.81 7.67
C CYS A 183 14.03 -12.99 6.99
N TYR A 184 13.62 -14.01 7.75
CA TYR A 184 12.88 -15.17 7.23
C TYR A 184 11.64 -14.77 6.41
N TRP A 185 10.85 -13.85 6.89
CA TRP A 185 9.61 -13.43 6.21
C TRP A 185 9.85 -12.58 4.95
N TYR A 186 11.04 -12.00 4.82
CA TYR A 186 11.41 -11.28 3.61
C TYR A 186 11.58 -12.24 2.44
N ASP A 187 12.41 -13.30 2.62
CA ASP A 187 12.65 -14.32 1.61
C ASP A 187 12.92 -15.68 2.27
N PRO A 188 11.88 -16.49 2.51
CA PRO A 188 12.04 -17.81 3.14
C PRO A 188 12.91 -18.77 2.33
N LEU A 189 12.94 -18.68 1.00
CA LEU A 189 13.78 -19.52 0.16
C LEU A 189 15.25 -19.16 0.32
N GLU A 190 15.58 -17.89 0.22
CA GLU A 190 16.94 -17.41 0.39
C GLU A 190 17.44 -17.68 1.82
N PHE A 191 16.59 -17.46 2.82
CA PHE A 191 16.89 -17.79 4.21
C PHE A 191 17.28 -19.28 4.36
N LYS A 192 16.52 -20.21 3.77
CA LYS A 192 16.81 -21.65 3.82
C LYS A 192 18.11 -22.00 3.12
N LYS A 193 18.48 -21.35 2.03
CA LYS A 193 19.77 -21.57 1.35
C LYS A 193 20.97 -21.25 2.25
N HIS A 194 20.83 -20.21 3.09
CA HIS A 194 21.90 -19.86 4.03
C HIS A 194 22.04 -20.84 5.20
N LEU A 195 21.03 -21.70 5.45
CA LEU A 195 21.14 -22.78 6.43
C LEU A 195 21.99 -23.96 5.92
N THR A 196 22.05 -24.15 4.62
CA THR A 196 22.72 -25.27 3.98
C THR A 196 24.16 -24.98 3.52
N LYS A 197 24.52 -23.68 3.49
CA LYS A 197 25.92 -23.30 3.28
C LYS A 197 26.67 -23.61 4.58
N LYS A 198 27.24 -24.82 4.68
CA LYS A 198 28.31 -25.10 5.63
C LYS A 198 29.56 -24.35 5.14
N ASP A 199 30.14 -23.52 6.03
CA ASP A 199 31.50 -23.01 5.87
C ASP A 199 32.50 -24.16 5.68
#